data_edd355e3dd1c858e62b4ea1ee0da0587
#
_entry.id   edd355e3dd1c858e62b4ea1ee0da0587
#
_cell.length_a   1.000
_cell.length_b   1.000
_cell.length_c   1.000
_cell.angle_alpha   90.00
_cell.angle_beta   90.00
_cell.angle_gamma   90.00
#
_symmetry.space_group_name_H-M   'P 1'
#
loop_
_entity.id
_entity.type
_entity.pdbx_description
1 polymer ?
#
loop_
_entity_poly.entity_id
_entity_poly.type
_entity_poly.pdbx_seq_one_letter_code
_entity_poly.pdbx_strand_id
1 'polypeptide(L)'
;MRGHLFLILRRSQRTLLSLGVGLIFSLGFNPAEASSEKVYWGGVGFVSYNNRDKLFPNLSRLLCKSGTNCPDGNIDVYAKEQLDKVNFQNFSVSTDLIGTAESKGEGVIMAPIIVRESINRQEIEVGRGTKQQYLFRVFANLTFFEFDTKRFISSRPIIFACAKSYDKPIGPKEQFATFKSMVGSRCGKTNFFELMFQKTKTIKLDDSTDKYVRVNTADVSDQVGADISGRYAVSDWAPQVSQIFEGYLVEATNAPFIPSVGDENLDVLQTTFTDASFEIKLPPPDIEIIPNVMLFKKFEKLTKNKRGRTVCHAVKVKVSVLWEKEDMLSAAFSRTKDSCGIVRITTKLDSISYFQESLFSLLFGLAKQFGNPNQEYIDKYAGDASKSGLLPKFKKVKEEAFTY
;
A
#
# COMPACT_ATOMS: atom_id res chain seq x y z
N MET A 1 30.98 -46.06 17.96
CA MET A 1 32.13 -45.89 18.85
C MET A 1 31.95 -44.51 19.49
N ARG A 2 31.50 -44.50 20.73
CA ARG A 2 32.24 -44.28 21.99
C ARG A 2 33.02 -42.95 21.88
N GLY A 3 32.94 -41.99 22.74
CA GLY A 3 32.29 -41.86 24.05
C GLY A 3 32.88 -40.65 24.79
N HIS A 4 32.21 -40.26 25.85
CA HIS A 4 32.66 -39.56 27.06
C HIS A 4 32.73 -38.02 26.97
N LEU A 5 31.83 -37.21 27.56
CA LEU A 5 31.51 -37.06 28.99
C LEU A 5 32.71 -36.63 29.86
N PHE A 6 32.70 -35.38 30.36
CA PHE A 6 33.14 -35.09 31.74
C PHE A 6 32.55 -33.79 32.29
N LEU A 7 31.79 -33.94 33.35
CA LEU A 7 31.42 -32.96 34.36
C LEU A 7 32.61 -32.60 35.25
N ILE A 8 32.73 -31.40 35.80
CA ILE A 8 33.17 -31.15 37.19
C ILE A 8 32.54 -29.88 37.75
N LEU A 9 31.83 -30.08 38.85
CA LEU A 9 31.37 -29.11 39.87
C LEU A 9 32.51 -28.66 40.80
N ARG A 10 32.40 -27.43 41.36
CA ARG A 10 32.69 -27.11 42.78
C ARG A 10 32.35 -25.61 43.01
N ARG A 11 31.35 -25.34 43.77
CA ARG A 11 31.15 -25.00 45.20
C ARG A 11 32.25 -24.11 45.81
N SER A 12 31.86 -22.89 46.27
CA SER A 12 32.17 -22.45 47.63
C SER A 12 31.29 -21.26 48.04
N GLN A 13 30.63 -21.42 49.18
CA GLN A 13 29.90 -20.42 49.94
C GLN A 13 30.86 -19.44 50.61
N ARG A 14 30.45 -18.23 50.89
CA ARG A 14 30.52 -17.60 52.23
C ARG A 14 29.68 -16.32 52.32
N THR A 15 28.85 -16.39 53.27
CA THR A 15 27.98 -15.43 53.97
C THR A 15 28.73 -14.17 54.45
N LEU A 16 28.09 -13.01 54.34
CA LEU A 16 28.18 -11.92 55.34
C LEU A 16 26.92 -11.05 55.31
N LEU A 17 26.21 -11.10 56.43
CA LEU A 17 25.13 -10.17 56.81
C LEU A 17 25.68 -8.75 56.98
N SER A 18 24.94 -7.75 56.47
CA SER A 18 24.91 -6.42 57.06
C SER A 18 23.48 -5.86 56.88
N LEU A 19 22.78 -5.71 58.00
CA LEU A 19 21.57 -4.95 58.15
C LEU A 19 21.84 -3.49 57.79
N GLY A 20 21.17 -2.96 56.77
CA GLY A 20 21.04 -1.55 56.49
C GLY A 20 19.56 -1.24 56.30
N VAL A 21 18.93 -0.68 57.32
CA VAL A 21 17.56 -0.16 57.24
C VAL A 21 17.61 1.09 56.37
N GLY A 22 17.28 0.92 55.09
CA GLY A 22 17.05 2.03 54.17
C GLY A 22 15.56 2.23 53.98
N LEU A 23 15.04 3.32 54.52
CA LEU A 23 13.71 3.85 54.24
C LEU A 23 13.61 4.07 52.71
N ILE A 24 12.99 3.15 51.99
CA ILE A 24 12.61 3.34 50.60
C ILE A 24 11.35 4.21 50.62
N PHE A 25 11.52 5.51 50.40
CA PHE A 25 10.46 6.38 49.90
C PHE A 25 10.07 5.82 48.56
N SER A 26 9.04 4.99 48.54
CA SER A 26 8.30 4.68 47.30
C SER A 26 7.56 5.96 46.89
N LEU A 27 8.29 6.87 46.22
CA LEU A 27 7.65 7.80 45.29
C LEU A 27 6.97 6.93 44.24
N GLY A 28 5.65 6.77 44.41
CA GLY A 28 4.80 6.22 43.39
C GLY A 28 4.96 7.10 42.14
N PHE A 29 5.84 6.72 41.25
CA PHE A 29 5.75 7.11 39.88
C PHE A 29 4.46 6.46 39.37
N ASN A 30 3.34 7.16 39.51
CA ASN A 30 2.25 6.97 38.58
C ASN A 30 2.87 7.27 37.21
N PRO A 31 3.02 6.30 36.32
CA PRO A 31 3.26 6.65 34.93
C PRO A 31 2.10 7.59 34.59
N ALA A 32 2.41 8.84 34.29
CA ALA A 32 1.45 9.73 33.68
C ALA A 32 0.85 8.92 32.53
N GLU A 33 -0.42 8.56 32.65
CA GLU A 33 -1.16 8.03 31.50
C GLU A 33 -1.00 9.10 30.44
N ALA A 34 -0.12 8.83 29.46
CA ALA A 34 -0.03 9.66 28.30
C ALA A 34 -1.46 9.71 27.77
N SER A 35 -2.09 10.87 27.83
CA SER A 35 -3.45 11.06 27.38
C SER A 35 -3.44 10.64 25.91
N SER A 36 -3.98 9.44 25.63
CA SER A 36 -4.05 8.95 24.27
C SER A 36 -4.90 9.96 23.50
N GLU A 37 -4.34 10.50 22.44
CA GLU A 37 -5.04 11.46 21.58
C GLU A 37 -6.39 10.87 21.15
N LYS A 38 -7.47 11.63 21.32
CA LYS A 38 -8.81 11.19 20.93
C LYS A 38 -9.01 11.46 19.45
N VAL A 39 -9.18 10.38 18.69
CA VAL A 39 -9.46 10.42 17.25
C VAL A 39 -10.92 10.04 17.02
N TYR A 40 -11.58 10.72 16.09
CA TYR A 40 -12.98 10.47 15.77
C TYR A 40 -13.11 9.69 14.47
N TRP A 41 -14.02 8.74 14.44
CA TRP A 41 -14.36 8.01 13.24
C TRP A 41 -15.14 8.87 12.25
N GLY A 42 -14.60 9.08 11.06
CA GLY A 42 -15.22 9.92 10.01
C GLY A 42 -16.11 9.17 9.01
N GLY A 43 -16.21 7.83 9.14
CA GLY A 43 -16.87 7.01 8.12
C GLY A 43 -15.94 6.63 6.96
N VAL A 44 -16.47 5.82 6.03
CA VAL A 44 -15.76 5.43 4.81
C VAL A 44 -16.08 6.44 3.70
N GLY A 45 -15.03 7.08 3.18
CA GLY A 45 -15.12 8.03 2.08
C GLY A 45 -14.67 7.43 0.74
N PHE A 46 -15.08 8.09 -0.33
CA PHE A 46 -14.63 7.83 -1.70
C PHE A 46 -14.06 9.11 -2.26
N VAL A 47 -12.95 9.03 -2.99
CA VAL A 47 -12.46 10.16 -3.74
C VAL A 47 -13.54 10.62 -4.71
N SER A 48 -13.95 11.89 -4.61
CA SER A 48 -15.04 12.46 -5.37
C SER A 48 -14.51 13.14 -6.63
N TYR A 49 -14.45 12.36 -7.73
CA TYR A 49 -14.23 12.90 -9.06
C TYR A 49 -15.53 12.87 -9.86
N ASN A 50 -15.60 13.64 -10.93
CA ASN A 50 -16.70 13.67 -11.90
C ASN A 50 -16.99 12.29 -12.55
N ASN A 51 -16.16 11.28 -12.28
CA ASN A 51 -16.23 9.93 -12.83
C ASN A 51 -16.35 8.83 -11.74
N ARG A 52 -16.98 9.13 -10.60
CA ARG A 52 -17.10 8.17 -9.47
C ARG A 52 -17.57 6.78 -9.89
N ASP A 53 -18.59 6.69 -10.75
CA ASP A 53 -19.13 5.41 -11.19
C ASP A 53 -18.16 4.60 -12.08
N LYS A 54 -17.18 5.26 -12.70
CA LYS A 54 -16.10 4.58 -13.43
C LYS A 54 -14.99 4.08 -12.51
N LEU A 55 -14.68 4.84 -11.46
CA LEU A 55 -13.62 4.47 -10.50
C LEU A 55 -14.07 3.42 -9.51
N PHE A 56 -15.36 3.42 -9.16
CA PHE A 56 -15.93 2.56 -8.11
C PHE A 56 -17.26 1.91 -8.53
N PRO A 57 -17.33 1.23 -9.68
CA PRO A 57 -18.61 0.71 -10.22
C PRO A 57 -19.26 -0.34 -9.30
N ASN A 58 -18.52 -0.92 -8.38
CA ASN A 58 -19.02 -1.91 -7.44
C ASN A 58 -19.14 -1.37 -6.02
N LEU A 59 -18.06 -0.79 -5.46
CA LEU A 59 -18.03 -0.37 -4.06
C LEU A 59 -18.93 0.84 -3.78
N SER A 60 -19.13 1.75 -4.76
CA SER A 60 -20.05 2.89 -4.60
C SER A 60 -21.50 2.46 -4.30
N ARG A 61 -21.91 1.27 -4.70
CA ARG A 61 -23.23 0.68 -4.41
C ARG A 61 -23.42 0.36 -2.92
N LEU A 62 -22.32 0.24 -2.17
CA LEU A 62 -22.33 0.01 -0.73
C LEU A 62 -22.34 1.32 0.08
N LEU A 63 -22.24 2.48 -0.60
CA LEU A 63 -22.40 3.79 0.03
C LEU A 63 -23.89 4.07 0.21
N CYS A 64 -24.38 3.86 1.39
CA CYS A 64 -25.79 3.92 1.72
C CYS A 64 -26.04 4.94 2.84
N LYS A 65 -26.99 5.88 2.62
CA LYS A 65 -27.31 6.92 3.60
C LYS A 65 -27.81 6.33 4.91
N SER A 66 -27.41 6.93 6.01
CA SER A 66 -27.88 6.56 7.34
C SER A 66 -29.40 6.61 7.43
N GLY A 67 -30.00 5.59 8.06
CA GLY A 67 -31.46 5.47 8.20
C GLY A 67 -32.21 5.02 6.96
N THR A 68 -31.55 4.70 5.84
CA THR A 68 -32.18 4.15 4.65
C THR A 68 -32.05 2.63 4.59
N ASN A 69 -32.94 1.97 3.84
CA ASN A 69 -32.79 0.54 3.55
C ASN A 69 -31.60 0.33 2.58
N CYS A 70 -30.63 -0.47 3.01
CA CYS A 70 -29.41 -0.77 2.27
C CYS A 70 -29.41 -2.21 1.74
N PRO A 71 -30.09 -2.51 0.66
CA PRO A 71 -30.27 -3.90 0.18
C PRO A 71 -28.93 -4.55 -0.21
N ASP A 72 -27.99 -3.76 -0.68
CA ASP A 72 -26.63 -4.22 -1.04
C ASP A 72 -25.69 -4.28 0.17
N GLY A 73 -26.08 -3.77 1.35
CA GLY A 73 -25.24 -3.59 2.54
C GLY A 73 -24.72 -2.17 2.68
N ASN A 74 -24.01 -1.89 3.78
CA ASN A 74 -23.45 -0.59 4.07
C ASN A 74 -21.95 -0.72 4.40
N ILE A 75 -21.11 0.00 3.68
CA ILE A 75 -19.66 -0.09 3.82
C ILE A 75 -19.17 0.44 5.17
N ASP A 76 -19.84 1.45 5.75
CA ASP A 76 -19.52 1.97 7.08
C ASP A 76 -19.78 0.94 8.18
N VAL A 77 -20.86 0.15 8.06
CA VAL A 77 -21.15 -0.93 9.00
C VAL A 77 -20.04 -1.96 8.95
N TYR A 78 -19.62 -2.38 7.76
CA TYR A 78 -18.54 -3.35 7.60
C TYR A 78 -17.21 -2.83 8.17
N ALA A 79 -16.93 -1.54 8.01
CA ALA A 79 -15.73 -0.92 8.56
C ALA A 79 -15.77 -0.87 10.09
N LYS A 80 -16.88 -0.40 10.68
CA LYS A 80 -17.07 -0.32 12.14
C LYS A 80 -16.95 -1.69 12.82
N GLU A 81 -17.54 -2.74 12.24
CA GLU A 81 -17.39 -4.11 12.76
C GLU A 81 -15.94 -4.59 12.88
N GLN A 82 -15.04 -4.07 12.05
CA GLN A 82 -13.62 -4.39 12.12
C GLN A 82 -12.87 -3.42 13.03
N LEU A 83 -13.26 -2.14 13.04
CA LEU A 83 -12.70 -1.11 13.92
C LEU A 83 -12.85 -1.50 15.40
N ASP A 84 -14.02 -1.99 15.80
CA ASP A 84 -14.33 -2.40 17.17
C ASP A 84 -13.45 -3.56 17.68
N LYS A 85 -12.76 -4.27 16.78
CA LYS A 85 -11.87 -5.40 17.11
C LYS A 85 -10.40 -4.99 17.25
N VAL A 86 -10.07 -3.73 16.96
CA VAL A 86 -8.70 -3.26 16.91
C VAL A 86 -8.42 -2.28 18.04
N ASN A 87 -7.32 -2.51 18.75
CA ASN A 87 -6.80 -1.57 19.72
C ASN A 87 -5.59 -0.85 19.10
N PHE A 88 -5.73 0.45 18.84
CA PHE A 88 -4.65 1.30 18.38
C PHE A 88 -3.71 1.62 19.54
N GLN A 89 -2.40 1.63 19.28
CA GLN A 89 -1.40 1.74 20.36
C GLN A 89 -1.19 3.18 20.83
N ASN A 90 -1.39 4.16 19.96
CA ASN A 90 -0.99 5.55 20.21
C ASN A 90 -2.17 6.53 20.34
N PHE A 91 -3.39 6.09 20.04
CA PHE A 91 -4.60 6.91 20.17
C PHE A 91 -5.83 6.02 20.42
N SER A 92 -6.91 6.63 20.86
CA SER A 92 -8.22 5.98 20.99
C SER A 92 -9.17 6.49 19.93
N VAL A 93 -10.00 5.59 19.35
CA VAL A 93 -10.98 5.97 18.32
C VAL A 93 -12.36 6.03 18.95
N SER A 94 -13.02 7.19 18.86
CA SER A 94 -14.41 7.37 19.20
C SER A 94 -15.28 7.23 17.96
N THR A 95 -16.35 6.45 18.08
CA THR A 95 -17.38 6.33 17.03
C THR A 95 -18.56 7.28 17.26
N ASP A 96 -18.49 8.15 18.26
CA ASP A 96 -19.49 9.18 18.52
C ASP A 96 -19.54 10.18 17.35
N LEU A 97 -20.73 10.72 17.10
CA LEU A 97 -20.90 11.70 16.03
C LEU A 97 -20.12 12.98 16.38
N ILE A 98 -19.27 13.41 15.44
CA ILE A 98 -18.62 14.71 15.54
C ILE A 98 -19.69 15.77 15.35
N GLY A 99 -19.69 16.78 16.23
CA GLY A 99 -20.67 17.88 16.20
C GLY A 99 -21.71 17.78 17.31
N THR A 100 -21.60 16.83 18.23
CA THR A 100 -22.27 16.97 19.52
C THR A 100 -21.66 18.14 20.30
N ALA A 101 -22.43 18.83 21.12
CA ALA A 101 -22.03 20.03 21.86
C ALA A 101 -20.75 19.86 22.71
N GLU A 102 -20.30 18.64 22.91
CA GLU A 102 -19.10 18.31 23.69
C GLU A 102 -17.80 18.37 22.89
N SER A 103 -17.85 18.21 21.56
CA SER A 103 -16.62 18.16 20.75
C SER A 103 -16.07 19.53 20.33
N LYS A 104 -16.79 20.63 20.55
CA LYS A 104 -16.46 22.00 20.14
C LYS A 104 -15.89 22.14 18.69
N GLY A 105 -16.01 21.09 17.87
CA GLY A 105 -15.44 21.04 16.53
C GLY A 105 -13.92 20.75 16.47
N GLU A 106 -13.21 20.70 17.59
CA GLU A 106 -11.80 20.39 17.65
C GLU A 106 -11.59 18.87 17.69
N GLY A 107 -10.78 18.32 16.82
CA GLY A 107 -10.44 16.90 16.83
C GLY A 107 -9.88 16.37 15.52
N VAL A 108 -9.14 15.27 15.63
CA VAL A 108 -8.60 14.54 14.50
C VAL A 108 -9.62 13.52 14.03
N ILE A 109 -9.85 13.51 12.73
CA ILE A 109 -10.70 12.52 12.04
C ILE A 109 -9.83 11.41 11.47
N MET A 110 -10.27 10.17 11.66
CA MET A 110 -9.76 9.01 10.96
C MET A 110 -10.80 8.50 9.97
N ALA A 111 -10.44 8.43 8.70
CA ALA A 111 -11.34 7.98 7.65
C ALA A 111 -10.61 7.10 6.62
N PRO A 112 -11.08 5.87 6.37
CA PRO A 112 -10.74 5.14 5.16
C PRO A 112 -11.29 5.86 3.94
N ILE A 113 -10.42 6.28 3.02
CA ILE A 113 -10.81 6.91 1.77
C ILE A 113 -10.46 5.97 0.64
N ILE A 114 -11.48 5.42 -0.01
CA ILE A 114 -11.31 4.53 -1.17
C ILE A 114 -10.96 5.37 -2.39
N VAL A 115 -9.81 5.07 -2.99
CA VAL A 115 -9.25 5.81 -4.12
C VAL A 115 -9.60 5.17 -5.44
N ARG A 116 -9.67 3.83 -5.48
CA ARG A 116 -9.94 3.07 -6.70
C ARG A 116 -10.30 1.63 -6.40
N GLU A 117 -11.12 1.03 -7.27
CA GLU A 117 -11.20 -0.41 -7.43
C GLU A 117 -10.66 -0.84 -8.80
N SER A 118 -10.09 -2.02 -8.91
CA SER A 118 -9.63 -2.55 -10.19
C SER A 118 -9.82 -4.05 -10.30
N ILE A 119 -10.01 -4.51 -11.54
CA ILE A 119 -10.12 -5.92 -11.90
C ILE A 119 -9.15 -6.21 -13.02
N ASN A 120 -8.19 -7.08 -12.76
CA ASN A 120 -7.32 -7.63 -13.79
C ASN A 120 -7.75 -9.06 -14.11
N ARG A 121 -8.00 -9.33 -15.38
CA ARG A 121 -8.35 -10.66 -15.86
C ARG A 121 -7.19 -11.25 -16.64
N GLN A 122 -6.88 -12.51 -16.38
CA GLN A 122 -5.90 -13.29 -17.12
C GLN A 122 -6.49 -14.66 -17.48
N GLU A 123 -6.27 -15.09 -18.70
CA GLU A 123 -6.58 -16.44 -19.12
C GLU A 123 -5.37 -17.34 -18.90
N ILE A 124 -5.56 -18.45 -18.18
CA ILE A 124 -4.51 -19.40 -17.88
C ILE A 124 -4.89 -20.80 -18.36
N GLU A 125 -3.96 -21.49 -18.99
CA GLU A 125 -4.14 -22.89 -19.35
C GLU A 125 -3.88 -23.79 -18.12
N VAL A 126 -4.85 -24.63 -17.77
CA VAL A 126 -4.76 -25.59 -16.67
C VAL A 126 -5.11 -26.98 -17.18
N GLY A 127 -4.10 -27.84 -17.33
CA GLY A 127 -4.29 -29.17 -17.89
C GLY A 127 -4.73 -29.15 -19.35
N ARG A 128 -5.95 -29.61 -19.65
CA ARG A 128 -6.56 -29.62 -20.99
C ARG A 128 -7.59 -28.50 -21.17
N GLY A 129 -7.79 -27.67 -20.19
CA GLY A 129 -8.79 -26.58 -20.20
C GLY A 129 -8.17 -25.21 -19.97
N THR A 130 -9.02 -24.20 -20.08
CA THR A 130 -8.67 -22.80 -19.84
C THR A 130 -9.46 -22.30 -18.64
N LYS A 131 -8.82 -21.59 -17.72
CA LYS A 131 -9.48 -20.89 -16.63
C LYS A 131 -9.27 -19.39 -16.74
N GLN A 132 -10.23 -18.64 -16.23
CA GLN A 132 -10.15 -17.19 -16.10
C GLN A 132 -9.69 -16.86 -14.68
N GLN A 133 -8.52 -16.32 -14.55
CA GLN A 133 -8.01 -15.80 -13.28
C GLN A 133 -8.31 -14.31 -13.19
N TYR A 134 -8.92 -13.90 -12.10
CA TYR A 134 -9.23 -12.51 -11.79
C TYR A 134 -8.46 -12.07 -10.55
N LEU A 135 -7.87 -10.90 -10.64
CA LEU A 135 -7.26 -10.21 -9.52
C LEU A 135 -8.03 -8.93 -9.25
N PHE A 136 -8.84 -8.95 -8.21
CA PHE A 136 -9.58 -7.80 -7.70
C PHE A 136 -8.69 -7.01 -6.74
N ARG A 137 -8.71 -5.68 -6.84
CA ARG A 137 -7.98 -4.81 -5.90
C ARG A 137 -8.85 -3.66 -5.44
N VAL A 138 -8.69 -3.32 -4.18
CA VAL A 138 -9.19 -2.09 -3.58
C VAL A 138 -7.98 -1.27 -3.15
N PHE A 139 -7.92 -0.03 -3.62
CA PHE A 139 -6.93 0.96 -3.23
C PHE A 139 -7.61 1.97 -2.32
N ALA A 140 -7.04 2.20 -1.17
CA ALA A 140 -7.54 3.19 -0.23
C ALA A 140 -6.42 3.77 0.62
N ASN A 141 -6.70 4.92 1.23
CA ASN A 141 -5.86 5.54 2.22
C ASN A 141 -6.60 5.58 3.56
N LEU A 142 -5.98 5.13 4.65
CA LEU A 142 -6.45 5.51 5.97
C LEU A 142 -5.91 6.91 6.25
N THR A 143 -6.78 7.91 6.21
CA THR A 143 -6.42 9.32 6.24
C THR A 143 -6.80 9.92 7.58
N PHE A 144 -5.91 10.77 8.10
CA PHE A 144 -6.11 11.57 9.30
C PHE A 144 -6.07 13.04 8.93
N PHE A 145 -7.06 13.80 9.40
CA PHE A 145 -7.17 15.24 9.15
C PHE A 145 -7.89 15.94 10.29
N GLU A 146 -7.63 17.24 10.48
CA GLU A 146 -8.34 18.08 11.43
C GLU A 146 -9.79 18.32 10.97
N PHE A 147 -10.75 18.23 11.88
CA PHE A 147 -12.16 18.42 11.53
C PHE A 147 -12.47 19.85 11.10
N ASP A 148 -12.02 20.85 11.84
CA ASP A 148 -12.38 22.25 11.60
C ASP A 148 -11.69 22.87 10.39
N THR A 149 -10.37 22.71 10.35
CA THR A 149 -9.55 23.32 9.30
C THR A 149 -9.52 22.52 8.01
N LYS A 150 -9.93 21.22 8.09
CA LYS A 150 -9.77 20.22 7.02
C LYS A 150 -8.30 20.03 6.62
N ARG A 151 -7.37 20.35 7.50
CA ARG A 151 -5.94 20.19 7.26
C ARG A 151 -5.58 18.71 7.32
N PHE A 152 -4.88 18.23 6.30
CA PHE A 152 -4.30 16.90 6.28
C PHE A 152 -3.22 16.76 7.37
N ILE A 153 -3.22 15.62 8.07
CA ILE A 153 -2.20 15.27 9.06
C ILE A 153 -1.33 14.14 8.50
N SER A 154 -1.96 13.02 8.14
CA SER A 154 -1.22 11.82 7.71
C SER A 154 -2.12 10.92 6.88
N SER A 155 -1.54 10.08 6.04
CA SER A 155 -2.26 8.95 5.45
C SER A 155 -1.39 7.70 5.33
N ARG A 156 -2.08 6.56 5.24
CA ARG A 156 -1.46 5.25 5.00
C ARG A 156 -2.18 4.57 3.85
N PRO A 157 -1.54 4.45 2.68
CA PRO A 157 -2.07 3.72 1.56
C PRO A 157 -2.15 2.23 1.87
N ILE A 158 -3.28 1.64 1.54
CA ILE A 158 -3.57 0.22 1.71
C ILE A 158 -4.07 -0.33 0.39
N ILE A 159 -3.45 -1.42 -0.04
CA ILE A 159 -3.89 -2.18 -1.20
C ILE A 159 -4.34 -3.55 -0.72
N PHE A 160 -5.59 -3.87 -0.97
CA PHE A 160 -6.12 -5.20 -0.71
C PHE A 160 -6.40 -5.92 -2.02
N ALA A 161 -5.84 -7.11 -2.20
CA ALA A 161 -5.97 -7.89 -3.41
C ALA A 161 -6.63 -9.25 -3.13
N CYS A 162 -7.53 -9.63 -4.00
CA CYS A 162 -8.25 -10.90 -3.96
C CYS A 162 -8.13 -11.61 -5.31
N ALA A 163 -7.49 -12.77 -5.34
CA ALA A 163 -7.40 -13.59 -6.54
C ALA A 163 -8.48 -14.68 -6.54
N LYS A 164 -9.20 -14.80 -7.65
CA LYS A 164 -10.19 -15.86 -7.86
C LYS A 164 -10.06 -16.46 -9.26
N SER A 165 -10.35 -17.75 -9.37
CA SER A 165 -10.34 -18.46 -10.66
C SER A 165 -11.74 -18.96 -10.96
N TYR A 166 -12.14 -18.83 -12.23
CA TYR A 166 -13.44 -19.25 -12.74
C TYR A 166 -13.25 -20.03 -14.03
N ASP A 167 -14.18 -20.94 -14.33
CA ASP A 167 -14.16 -21.69 -15.58
C ASP A 167 -14.63 -20.87 -16.79
N LYS A 168 -15.37 -19.79 -16.53
CA LYS A 168 -15.92 -18.87 -17.54
C LYS A 168 -15.70 -17.41 -17.13
N PRO A 169 -15.73 -16.47 -18.08
CA PRO A 169 -15.79 -15.05 -17.76
C PRO A 169 -16.96 -14.72 -16.85
N ILE A 170 -16.71 -13.86 -15.84
CA ILE A 170 -17.72 -13.41 -14.89
C ILE A 170 -18.35 -12.09 -15.34
N GLY A 171 -19.63 -11.91 -14.97
CA GLY A 171 -20.39 -10.68 -15.22
C GLY A 171 -20.34 -9.69 -14.05
N PRO A 172 -21.03 -8.53 -14.22
CA PRO A 172 -21.05 -7.47 -13.17
C PRO A 172 -21.60 -7.95 -11.82
N LYS A 173 -22.54 -8.88 -11.80
CA LYS A 173 -23.11 -9.42 -10.56
C LYS A 173 -22.06 -10.15 -9.71
N GLU A 174 -21.26 -11.02 -10.34
CA GLU A 174 -20.20 -11.77 -9.68
C GLU A 174 -19.03 -10.85 -9.27
N GLN A 175 -18.75 -9.81 -10.07
CA GLN A 175 -17.76 -8.79 -9.75
C GLN A 175 -18.18 -8.05 -8.49
N PHE A 176 -19.40 -7.52 -8.44
CA PHE A 176 -19.96 -6.87 -7.26
C PHE A 176 -19.94 -7.77 -6.03
N ALA A 177 -20.42 -9.04 -6.17
CA ALA A 177 -20.40 -9.99 -5.07
C ALA A 177 -18.99 -10.23 -4.50
N THR A 178 -17.98 -10.19 -5.38
CA THR A 178 -16.57 -10.32 -4.96
C THR A 178 -16.11 -9.09 -4.18
N PHE A 179 -16.34 -7.86 -4.68
CA PHE A 179 -15.97 -6.65 -3.96
C PHE A 179 -16.72 -6.52 -2.63
N LYS A 180 -18.02 -6.81 -2.60
CA LYS A 180 -18.79 -6.86 -1.36
C LYS A 180 -18.18 -7.86 -0.36
N SER A 181 -17.75 -9.04 -0.83
CA SER A 181 -17.06 -10.02 0.02
C SER A 181 -15.71 -9.52 0.53
N MET A 182 -14.95 -8.77 -0.28
CA MET A 182 -13.66 -8.21 0.13
C MET A 182 -13.78 -7.23 1.30
N VAL A 183 -14.84 -6.46 1.37
CA VAL A 183 -15.06 -5.46 2.44
C VAL A 183 -15.92 -5.98 3.58
N GLY A 184 -16.95 -6.78 3.31
CA GLY A 184 -17.95 -7.21 4.29
C GLY A 184 -17.72 -8.60 4.90
N SER A 185 -16.91 -9.47 4.24
CA SER A 185 -16.63 -10.80 4.78
C SER A 185 -15.13 -11.11 4.72
N ARG A 186 -14.72 -12.08 3.91
CA ARG A 186 -13.29 -12.40 3.74
C ARG A 186 -12.98 -12.76 2.30
N CYS A 187 -11.77 -12.39 1.87
CA CYS A 187 -11.12 -13.00 0.72
C CYS A 187 -9.84 -13.67 1.19
N GLY A 188 -9.84 -14.99 1.27
CA GLY A 188 -8.77 -15.74 1.91
C GLY A 188 -8.86 -15.67 3.44
N LYS A 189 -7.80 -15.18 4.09
CA LYS A 189 -7.70 -15.17 5.56
C LYS A 189 -8.29 -13.93 6.23
N THR A 190 -8.41 -12.82 5.49
CA THR A 190 -8.78 -11.52 6.03
C THR A 190 -9.72 -10.77 5.10
N ASN A 191 -10.29 -9.66 5.55
CA ASN A 191 -10.99 -8.69 4.72
C ASN A 191 -10.19 -7.37 4.61
N PHE A 192 -10.70 -6.45 3.79
CA PHE A 192 -10.06 -5.18 3.51
C PHE A 192 -9.87 -4.31 4.77
N PHE A 193 -10.91 -4.12 5.58
CA PHE A 193 -10.85 -3.28 6.76
C PHE A 193 -10.03 -3.90 7.89
N GLU A 194 -10.15 -5.22 8.09
CA GLU A 194 -9.30 -5.96 9.03
C GLU A 194 -7.82 -5.75 8.70
N LEU A 195 -7.43 -5.91 7.42
CA LEU A 195 -6.05 -5.67 6.98
C LEU A 195 -5.64 -4.22 7.21
N MET A 196 -6.48 -3.25 6.83
CA MET A 196 -6.22 -1.83 6.98
C MET A 196 -5.91 -1.48 8.43
N PHE A 197 -6.80 -1.79 9.35
CA PHE A 197 -6.63 -1.44 10.75
C PHE A 197 -5.49 -2.19 11.42
N GLN A 198 -5.24 -3.45 11.05
CA GLN A 198 -4.09 -4.20 11.57
C GLN A 198 -2.75 -3.62 11.12
N LYS A 199 -2.64 -3.17 9.86
CA LYS A 199 -1.41 -2.53 9.34
C LYS A 199 -1.16 -1.13 9.93
N THR A 200 -2.20 -0.48 10.44
CA THR A 200 -2.12 0.91 10.92
C THR A 200 -2.21 1.05 12.45
N LYS A 201 -2.37 -0.04 13.18
CA LYS A 201 -2.53 -0.01 14.65
C LYS A 201 -1.38 0.64 15.43
N THR A 202 -0.19 0.73 14.82
CA THR A 202 1.01 1.32 15.43
C THR A 202 1.30 2.73 14.94
N ILE A 203 0.43 3.30 14.10
CA ILE A 203 0.64 4.64 13.54
C ILE A 203 0.72 5.67 14.68
N LYS A 204 1.63 6.62 14.56
CA LYS A 204 1.70 7.79 15.44
C LYS A 204 1.09 8.97 14.69
N LEU A 205 0.30 9.75 15.37
CA LEU A 205 -0.25 11.02 14.89
C LEU A 205 0.61 12.11 15.51
N ASP A 206 1.84 12.23 15.04
CA ASP A 206 2.72 13.30 15.51
C ASP A 206 2.52 14.51 14.57
N ASP A 207 2.13 15.64 15.13
CA ASP A 207 2.00 16.92 14.41
C ASP A 207 3.34 17.43 13.87
N SER A 208 4.45 16.80 14.28
CA SER A 208 5.80 17.15 13.87
C SER A 208 6.26 16.45 12.58
N THR A 209 5.35 16.00 11.71
CA THR A 209 5.78 15.52 10.40
C THR A 209 6.32 16.72 9.60
N ASP A 210 7.61 16.95 9.75
CA ASP A 210 8.30 18.07 9.12
C ASP A 210 8.40 17.95 7.58
N LYS A 211 8.07 16.78 7.03
CA LYS A 211 8.22 16.51 5.59
C LYS A 211 7.09 15.66 5.03
N TYR A 212 6.55 16.11 3.93
CA TYR A 212 5.49 15.43 3.19
C TYR A 212 6.03 14.77 1.94
N VAL A 213 5.84 13.47 1.81
CA VAL A 213 6.26 12.67 0.66
C VAL A 213 5.06 12.36 -0.24
N ARG A 214 5.22 12.51 -1.55
CA ARG A 214 4.20 12.13 -2.54
C ARG A 214 4.81 11.27 -3.64
N VAL A 215 4.08 10.24 -4.06
CA VAL A 215 4.36 9.54 -5.31
C VAL A 215 3.51 10.19 -6.41
N ASN A 216 4.15 10.79 -7.38
CA ASN A 216 3.45 11.40 -8.51
C ASN A 216 2.91 10.32 -9.46
N THR A 217 1.92 10.68 -10.28
CA THR A 217 1.42 9.78 -11.32
C THR A 217 2.57 9.30 -12.19
N ALA A 218 2.59 8.00 -12.47
CA ALA A 218 3.68 7.41 -13.24
C ALA A 218 3.71 7.95 -14.66
N ASP A 219 4.90 8.38 -15.09
CA ASP A 219 5.13 8.59 -16.51
C ASP A 219 5.13 7.25 -17.25
N VAL A 220 4.55 7.24 -18.42
CA VAL A 220 4.47 6.05 -19.27
C VAL A 220 4.99 6.41 -20.66
N SER A 221 6.05 5.73 -21.12
CA SER A 221 6.55 5.95 -22.46
C SER A 221 5.51 5.57 -23.54
N ASP A 222 5.58 6.20 -24.73
CA ASP A 222 4.66 5.92 -25.83
C ASP A 222 4.66 4.45 -26.21
N GLN A 223 5.82 3.79 -26.16
CA GLN A 223 5.91 2.35 -26.43
C GLN A 223 5.08 1.54 -25.43
N VAL A 224 5.24 1.79 -24.13
CA VAL A 224 4.49 1.09 -23.09
C VAL A 224 3.00 1.39 -23.21
N GLY A 225 2.65 2.67 -23.49
CA GLY A 225 1.28 3.09 -23.77
C GLY A 225 0.64 2.30 -24.91
N ALA A 226 1.37 2.11 -26.03
CA ALA A 226 0.94 1.31 -27.16
C ALA A 226 0.78 -0.19 -26.77
N ASP A 227 1.74 -0.73 -26.00
CA ASP A 227 1.70 -2.14 -25.58
C ASP A 227 0.48 -2.47 -24.70
N ILE A 228 0.03 -1.52 -23.85
CA ILE A 228 -1.11 -1.72 -22.93
C ILE A 228 -2.45 -1.27 -23.50
N SER A 229 -2.47 -0.51 -24.60
CA SER A 229 -3.68 0.17 -25.16
C SER A 229 -4.85 -0.77 -25.47
N GLY A 230 -4.56 -2.04 -25.80
CA GLY A 230 -5.60 -3.05 -26.03
C GLY A 230 -6.36 -3.48 -24.76
N ARG A 231 -5.91 -3.05 -23.58
CA ARG A 231 -6.50 -3.45 -22.29
C ARG A 231 -6.76 -2.27 -21.34
N TYR A 232 -5.91 -1.26 -21.36
CA TYR A 232 -5.95 -0.12 -20.45
C TYR A 232 -5.76 1.20 -21.18
N ALA A 233 -6.50 2.22 -20.79
CA ALA A 233 -6.10 3.60 -21.08
C ALA A 233 -4.90 3.97 -20.18
N VAL A 234 -3.93 4.71 -20.72
CA VAL A 234 -2.76 5.15 -19.95
C VAL A 234 -3.20 6.00 -18.75
N SER A 235 -4.20 6.88 -18.93
CA SER A 235 -4.79 7.71 -17.88
C SER A 235 -5.35 6.91 -16.70
N ASP A 236 -5.78 5.68 -16.91
CA ASP A 236 -6.29 4.81 -15.84
C ASP A 236 -5.20 3.91 -15.25
N TRP A 237 -4.20 3.54 -16.07
CA TRP A 237 -3.17 2.60 -15.67
C TRP A 237 -2.02 3.27 -14.92
N ALA A 238 -1.57 4.45 -15.35
CA ALA A 238 -0.47 5.17 -14.73
C ALA A 238 -0.72 5.51 -13.24
N PRO A 239 -1.90 6.02 -12.84
CA PRO A 239 -2.22 6.20 -11.42
C PRO A 239 -2.21 4.89 -10.62
N GLN A 240 -2.63 3.76 -11.22
CA GLN A 240 -2.58 2.46 -10.52
C GLN A 240 -1.14 2.03 -10.22
N VAL A 241 -0.20 2.28 -11.15
CA VAL A 241 1.22 1.99 -10.95
C VAL A 241 1.76 2.79 -9.77
N SER A 242 1.44 4.09 -9.70
CA SER A 242 1.87 4.97 -8.62
C SER A 242 1.30 4.54 -7.28
N GLN A 243 0.01 4.26 -7.21
CA GLN A 243 -0.66 3.80 -5.98
C GLN A 243 -0.07 2.47 -5.47
N ILE A 244 0.27 1.55 -6.39
CA ILE A 244 0.95 0.29 -6.02
C ILE A 244 2.34 0.58 -5.47
N PHE A 245 3.09 1.47 -6.11
CA PHE A 245 4.43 1.83 -5.66
C PHE A 245 4.40 2.55 -4.31
N GLU A 246 3.48 3.49 -4.13
CA GLU A 246 3.21 4.18 -2.86
C GLU A 246 2.93 3.18 -1.73
N GLY A 247 2.04 2.21 -1.96
CA GLY A 247 1.75 1.15 -0.99
C GLY A 247 2.99 0.34 -0.60
N TYR A 248 3.87 0.01 -1.55
CA TYR A 248 5.13 -0.68 -1.27
C TYR A 248 6.14 0.20 -0.52
N LEU A 249 6.21 1.49 -0.85
CA LEU A 249 7.07 2.45 -0.15
C LEU A 249 6.66 2.60 1.31
N VAL A 250 5.37 2.78 1.58
CA VAL A 250 4.87 2.85 2.95
C VAL A 250 5.18 1.57 3.74
N GLU A 251 5.00 0.40 3.13
CA GLU A 251 5.34 -0.87 3.78
C GLU A 251 6.85 -0.99 4.09
N ALA A 252 7.69 -0.44 3.22
CA ALA A 252 9.14 -0.50 3.36
C ALA A 252 9.72 0.57 4.29
N THR A 253 9.13 1.77 4.36
CA THR A 253 9.69 2.94 5.06
C THR A 253 8.93 3.28 6.33
N ASN A 254 7.67 2.82 6.45
CA ASN A 254 6.71 3.22 7.49
C ASN A 254 6.44 4.73 7.56
N ALA A 255 6.76 5.50 6.52
CA ALA A 255 6.54 6.95 6.45
C ALA A 255 5.09 7.29 6.07
N PRO A 256 4.56 8.46 6.48
CA PRO A 256 3.32 8.99 5.98
C PRO A 256 3.50 9.54 4.56
N PHE A 257 2.48 9.34 3.71
CA PHE A 257 2.48 9.86 2.35
C PHE A 257 1.26 10.75 2.12
N ILE A 258 1.42 11.79 1.30
CA ILE A 258 0.26 12.48 0.73
C ILE A 258 -0.39 11.52 -0.26
N PRO A 259 -1.73 11.30 -0.19
CA PRO A 259 -2.41 10.36 -1.07
C PRO A 259 -2.16 10.64 -2.56
N SER A 260 -1.72 9.66 -3.31
CA SER A 260 -1.67 9.71 -4.77
C SER A 260 -3.07 9.47 -5.34
N VAL A 261 -3.72 10.52 -5.81
CA VAL A 261 -5.13 10.47 -6.27
C VAL A 261 -5.29 10.56 -7.78
N GLY A 262 -4.18 10.52 -8.51
CA GLY A 262 -4.19 10.43 -9.98
C GLY A 262 -4.30 11.75 -10.73
N ASP A 263 -4.38 12.89 -10.03
CA ASP A 263 -4.28 14.22 -10.63
C ASP A 263 -3.15 15.00 -9.95
N GLU A 264 -2.20 15.52 -10.74
CA GLU A 264 -0.93 16.04 -10.23
C GLU A 264 -1.05 17.39 -9.51
N ASN A 265 -2.19 18.08 -9.67
CA ASN A 265 -2.37 19.45 -9.21
C ASN A 265 -3.39 19.61 -8.07
N LEU A 266 -3.68 18.53 -7.33
CA LEU A 266 -4.68 18.62 -6.27
C LEU A 266 -4.04 19.09 -4.96
N ASP A 267 -4.28 20.37 -4.64
CA ASP A 267 -4.10 20.93 -3.29
C ASP A 267 -5.24 20.50 -2.35
N VAL A 268 -6.24 19.77 -2.88
CA VAL A 268 -7.45 19.39 -2.18
C VAL A 268 -7.87 17.97 -2.55
N LEU A 269 -8.04 17.14 -1.55
CA LEU A 269 -8.64 15.82 -1.70
C LEU A 269 -10.16 15.92 -1.49
N GLN A 270 -10.92 15.93 -2.58
CA GLN A 270 -12.38 15.87 -2.49
C GLN A 270 -12.84 14.47 -2.14
N THR A 271 -13.63 14.35 -1.08
CA THR A 271 -14.13 13.08 -0.56
C THR A 271 -15.63 13.11 -0.37
N THR A 272 -16.31 12.02 -0.73
CA THR A 272 -17.73 11.83 -0.46
C THR A 272 -17.89 10.67 0.52
N PHE A 273 -18.50 10.97 1.66
CA PHE A 273 -18.94 10.02 2.66
C PHE A 273 -20.42 9.71 2.51
N THR A 274 -20.96 8.86 3.37
CA THR A 274 -22.37 8.49 3.35
C THR A 274 -23.31 9.71 3.45
N ASP A 275 -23.03 10.62 4.36
CA ASP A 275 -23.93 11.74 4.71
C ASP A 275 -23.33 13.13 4.43
N ALA A 276 -22.09 13.22 3.99
CA ALA A 276 -21.39 14.48 3.77
C ALA A 276 -20.30 14.38 2.70
N SER A 277 -19.89 15.53 2.17
CA SER A 277 -18.70 15.66 1.33
C SER A 277 -17.75 16.66 1.97
N PHE A 278 -16.46 16.35 1.94
CA PHE A 278 -15.41 17.20 2.49
C PHE A 278 -14.31 17.46 1.47
N GLU A 279 -13.69 18.61 1.63
CA GLU A 279 -12.48 18.98 0.92
C GLU A 279 -11.34 18.98 1.94
N ILE A 280 -10.45 17.99 1.86
CA ILE A 280 -9.27 17.92 2.71
C ILE A 280 -8.14 18.64 2.02
N LYS A 281 -7.62 19.68 2.66
CA LYS A 281 -6.48 20.45 2.14
C LYS A 281 -5.21 19.65 2.27
N LEU A 282 -4.57 19.34 1.14
CA LEU A 282 -3.30 18.62 1.11
C LEU A 282 -2.14 19.64 1.17
N PRO A 283 -1.10 19.38 1.98
CA PRO A 283 0.10 20.20 1.95
C PRO A 283 0.87 19.99 0.64
N PRO A 284 1.67 20.97 0.19
CA PRO A 284 2.60 20.74 -0.89
C PRO A 284 3.61 19.65 -0.47
N PRO A 285 4.03 18.75 -1.38
CA PRO A 285 5.05 17.77 -1.06
C PRO A 285 6.43 18.43 -0.98
N ASP A 286 7.20 18.08 0.04
CA ASP A 286 8.63 18.43 0.15
C ASP A 286 9.46 17.48 -0.72
N ILE A 287 9.01 16.22 -0.79
CA ILE A 287 9.68 15.16 -1.54
C ILE A 287 8.71 14.53 -2.52
N GLU A 288 9.11 14.51 -3.78
CA GLU A 288 8.36 13.90 -4.86
C GLU A 288 9.09 12.67 -5.40
N ILE A 289 8.38 11.55 -5.51
CA ILE A 289 8.89 10.31 -6.10
C ILE A 289 8.17 10.09 -7.42
N ILE A 290 8.91 10.08 -8.52
CA ILE A 290 8.37 10.00 -9.87
C ILE A 290 8.78 8.67 -10.50
N PRO A 291 7.89 7.68 -10.60
CA PRO A 291 8.14 6.48 -11.36
C PRO A 291 7.88 6.73 -12.86
N ASN A 292 8.80 6.30 -13.71
CA ASN A 292 8.65 6.37 -15.16
C ASN A 292 8.81 4.95 -15.75
N VAL A 293 7.74 4.42 -16.34
CA VAL A 293 7.73 3.09 -16.97
C VAL A 293 8.20 3.23 -18.41
N MET A 294 9.46 2.86 -18.67
CA MET A 294 10.17 3.18 -19.90
C MET A 294 10.02 2.11 -20.99
N LEU A 295 9.92 0.82 -20.58
CA LEU A 295 10.03 -0.27 -21.55
C LEU A 295 9.31 -1.52 -21.09
N PHE A 296 8.55 -2.11 -22.01
CA PHE A 296 8.12 -3.51 -22.01
C PHE A 296 8.75 -4.21 -23.20
N LYS A 297 9.41 -5.34 -22.96
CA LYS A 297 10.03 -6.10 -24.04
C LYS A 297 9.87 -7.60 -23.82
N LYS A 298 9.36 -8.28 -24.84
CA LYS A 298 9.20 -9.72 -24.87
C LYS A 298 10.33 -10.36 -25.63
N PHE A 299 10.93 -11.41 -25.08
CA PHE A 299 11.92 -12.25 -25.75
C PHE A 299 11.39 -13.67 -25.80
N GLU A 300 11.51 -14.31 -26.96
CA GLU A 300 11.12 -15.69 -27.13
C GLU A 300 12.26 -16.51 -27.74
N LYS A 301 12.47 -17.71 -27.22
CA LYS A 301 13.44 -18.68 -27.77
C LYS A 301 12.83 -20.08 -27.69
N LEU A 302 12.86 -20.81 -28.80
CA LEU A 302 12.45 -22.20 -28.84
C LEU A 302 13.33 -23.05 -27.90
N THR A 303 12.72 -23.99 -27.18
CA THR A 303 13.44 -25.00 -26.42
C THR A 303 14.18 -25.96 -27.35
N LYS A 304 15.24 -26.62 -26.87
CA LYS A 304 16.08 -27.53 -27.68
C LYS A 304 15.24 -28.65 -28.35
N ASN A 305 14.22 -29.13 -27.68
CA ASN A 305 13.33 -30.18 -28.21
C ASN A 305 12.19 -29.68 -29.10
N LYS A 306 12.12 -28.34 -29.35
CA LYS A 306 11.09 -27.66 -30.14
C LYS A 306 9.62 -27.91 -29.69
N ARG A 307 9.39 -28.45 -28.48
CA ARG A 307 8.05 -28.69 -27.90
C ARG A 307 7.54 -27.52 -27.08
N GLY A 308 8.40 -26.55 -26.76
CA GLY A 308 8.09 -25.35 -25.98
C GLY A 308 8.92 -24.19 -26.44
N ARG A 309 8.63 -23.04 -25.86
CA ARG A 309 9.42 -21.82 -25.98
C ARG A 309 9.69 -21.22 -24.61
N THR A 310 10.87 -20.72 -24.39
CA THR A 310 11.18 -19.85 -23.26
C THR A 310 10.71 -18.46 -23.62
N VAL A 311 9.88 -17.87 -22.78
CA VAL A 311 9.39 -16.50 -22.94
C VAL A 311 9.82 -15.69 -21.74
N CYS A 312 10.45 -14.56 -21.98
CA CYS A 312 10.88 -13.63 -20.95
C CYS A 312 10.18 -12.28 -21.17
N HIS A 313 9.75 -11.66 -20.08
CA HIS A 313 9.12 -10.33 -20.09
C HIS A 313 10.03 -9.35 -19.36
N ALA A 314 10.72 -8.49 -20.12
CA ALA A 314 11.58 -7.46 -19.55
C ALA A 314 10.80 -6.18 -19.30
N VAL A 315 11.06 -5.56 -18.17
CA VAL A 315 10.53 -4.25 -17.82
C VAL A 315 11.67 -3.32 -17.41
N LYS A 316 11.54 -2.04 -17.71
CA LYS A 316 12.47 -1.00 -17.30
C LYS A 316 11.71 0.17 -16.71
N VAL A 317 12.13 0.60 -15.53
CA VAL A 317 11.57 1.74 -14.81
C VAL A 317 12.70 2.68 -14.42
N LYS A 318 12.50 3.98 -14.62
CA LYS A 318 13.34 5.03 -14.02
C LYS A 318 12.58 5.54 -12.80
N VAL A 319 13.26 5.72 -11.68
CA VAL A 319 12.72 6.40 -10.50
C VAL A 319 13.55 7.64 -10.24
N SER A 320 12.87 8.78 -10.16
CA SER A 320 13.46 10.05 -9.76
C SER A 320 12.89 10.45 -8.41
N VAL A 321 13.73 10.98 -7.53
CA VAL A 321 13.35 11.55 -6.23
C VAL A 321 13.82 12.98 -6.21
N LEU A 322 12.88 13.90 -6.06
CA LEU A 322 13.13 15.34 -5.99
C LEU A 322 12.91 15.80 -4.55
N TRP A 323 13.77 16.64 -4.03
CA TRP A 323 13.58 17.39 -2.81
C TRP A 323 13.63 18.87 -3.16
N GLU A 324 12.59 19.61 -2.84
CA GLU A 324 12.46 21.02 -3.22
C GLU A 324 12.82 21.26 -4.72
N LYS A 325 12.43 20.31 -5.58
CA LYS A 325 12.71 20.26 -7.03
C LYS A 325 14.15 19.93 -7.42
N GLU A 326 15.04 19.64 -6.48
CA GLU A 326 16.41 19.18 -6.78
C GLU A 326 16.49 17.65 -6.84
N ASP A 327 17.25 17.13 -7.82
CA ASP A 327 17.46 15.68 -8.00
C ASP A 327 18.30 15.07 -6.88
N MET A 328 17.68 14.35 -5.94
CA MET A 328 18.39 13.52 -4.96
C MET A 328 18.81 12.17 -5.53
N LEU A 329 17.92 11.58 -6.31
CA LEU A 329 18.11 10.26 -6.93
C LEU A 329 17.46 10.27 -8.32
N SER A 330 18.18 9.83 -9.32
CA SER A 330 17.60 9.53 -10.64
C SER A 330 18.31 8.31 -11.21
N ALA A 331 17.59 7.18 -11.30
CA ALA A 331 18.18 5.92 -11.73
C ALA A 331 17.18 5.02 -12.45
N ALA A 332 17.67 4.27 -13.42
CA ALA A 332 16.88 3.30 -14.16
C ALA A 332 17.20 1.88 -13.71
N PHE A 333 16.16 1.09 -13.52
CA PHE A 333 16.21 -0.30 -13.11
C PHE A 333 15.50 -1.18 -14.12
N SER A 334 16.00 -2.40 -14.31
CA SER A 334 15.39 -3.34 -15.23
C SER A 334 15.32 -4.74 -14.66
N ARG A 335 14.25 -5.45 -14.99
CA ARG A 335 14.06 -6.85 -14.62
C ARG A 335 13.76 -7.68 -15.86
N THR A 336 14.57 -8.70 -16.09
CA THR A 336 14.45 -9.58 -17.27
C THR A 336 14.59 -11.05 -16.88
N LYS A 337 15.66 -11.39 -16.15
CA LYS A 337 16.06 -12.79 -15.92
C LYS A 337 15.05 -13.59 -15.10
N ASP A 338 14.39 -12.95 -14.13
CA ASP A 338 13.49 -13.61 -13.20
C ASP A 338 12.05 -13.72 -13.74
N SER A 339 11.78 -13.15 -14.92
CA SER A 339 10.48 -13.15 -15.59
C SER A 339 10.41 -14.08 -16.79
N CYS A 340 11.25 -15.12 -16.81
CA CYS A 340 11.30 -16.11 -17.87
C CYS A 340 10.54 -17.37 -17.45
N GLY A 341 9.69 -17.88 -18.34
CA GLY A 341 8.99 -19.15 -18.18
C GLY A 341 9.06 -20.01 -19.45
N ILE A 342 8.93 -21.33 -19.28
CA ILE A 342 8.81 -22.24 -20.43
C ILE A 342 7.33 -22.54 -20.63
N VAL A 343 6.84 -22.26 -21.83
CA VAL A 343 5.46 -22.50 -22.22
C VAL A 343 5.39 -23.40 -23.48
N ARG A 344 4.28 -24.06 -23.67
CA ARG A 344 4.05 -24.82 -24.92
C ARG A 344 3.99 -23.86 -26.11
N ILE A 345 4.38 -24.33 -27.30
CA ILE A 345 4.36 -23.51 -28.53
C ILE A 345 2.96 -22.94 -28.80
N THR A 346 1.92 -23.74 -28.54
CA THR A 346 0.52 -23.40 -28.81
C THR A 346 -0.10 -22.44 -27.78
N THR A 347 0.54 -22.20 -26.63
CA THR A 347 -0.02 -21.36 -25.57
C THR A 347 -0.05 -19.90 -26.01
N LYS A 348 -1.22 -19.28 -26.02
CA LYS A 348 -1.37 -17.83 -26.11
C LYS A 348 -1.04 -17.23 -24.73
N LEU A 349 0.00 -16.41 -24.68
CA LEU A 349 0.38 -15.71 -23.45
C LEU A 349 -0.27 -14.32 -23.43
N ASP A 350 -0.86 -13.99 -22.30
CA ASP A 350 -1.25 -12.62 -21.97
C ASP A 350 0.01 -11.84 -21.51
N SER A 351 0.75 -11.33 -22.48
CA SER A 351 2.01 -10.61 -22.21
C SER A 351 1.83 -9.42 -21.27
N ILE A 352 0.69 -8.72 -21.29
CA ILE A 352 0.41 -7.56 -20.45
C ILE A 352 0.41 -7.97 -18.97
N SER A 353 -0.25 -9.08 -18.63
CA SER A 353 -0.27 -9.56 -17.24
C SER A 353 1.14 -9.93 -16.74
N TYR A 354 1.95 -10.56 -17.56
CA TYR A 354 3.35 -10.88 -17.20
C TYR A 354 4.23 -9.63 -17.06
N PHE A 355 4.04 -8.62 -17.92
CA PHE A 355 4.70 -7.33 -17.76
C PHE A 355 4.31 -6.64 -16.47
N GLN A 356 3.02 -6.64 -16.12
CA GLN A 356 2.53 -6.07 -14.85
C GLN A 356 3.14 -6.80 -13.64
N GLU A 357 3.17 -8.13 -13.65
CA GLU A 357 3.79 -8.92 -12.58
C GLU A 357 5.28 -8.57 -12.42
N SER A 358 6.00 -8.51 -13.53
CA SER A 358 7.41 -8.13 -13.56
C SER A 358 7.64 -6.71 -13.08
N LEU A 359 6.78 -5.75 -13.49
CA LEU A 359 6.81 -4.36 -13.07
C LEU A 359 6.58 -4.24 -11.56
N PHE A 360 5.49 -4.82 -11.05
CA PHE A 360 5.17 -4.71 -9.64
C PHE A 360 6.21 -5.39 -8.75
N SER A 361 6.77 -6.49 -9.20
CA SER A 361 7.89 -7.14 -8.51
C SER A 361 9.16 -6.28 -8.50
N LEU A 362 9.44 -5.54 -9.58
CA LEU A 362 10.54 -4.58 -9.63
C LEU A 362 10.29 -3.40 -8.69
N LEU A 363 9.09 -2.81 -8.73
CA LEU A 363 8.70 -1.69 -7.85
C LEU A 363 8.73 -2.09 -6.37
N PHE A 364 8.28 -3.31 -6.03
CA PHE A 364 8.38 -3.84 -4.67
C PHE A 364 9.83 -3.94 -4.19
N GLY A 365 10.71 -4.46 -5.04
CA GLY A 365 12.13 -4.53 -4.72
C GLY A 365 12.79 -3.16 -4.59
N LEU A 366 12.38 -2.20 -5.45
CA LEU A 366 12.82 -0.81 -5.37
C LEU A 366 12.34 -0.13 -4.09
N ALA A 367 11.09 -0.29 -3.72
CA ALA A 367 10.55 0.26 -2.48
C ALA A 367 11.37 -0.17 -1.26
N LYS A 368 11.80 -1.45 -1.22
CA LYS A 368 12.68 -1.94 -0.15
C LYS A 368 14.03 -1.23 -0.09
N GLN A 369 14.53 -0.70 -1.23
CA GLN A 369 15.78 0.05 -1.23
C GLN A 369 15.66 1.40 -0.53
N PHE A 370 14.47 1.98 -0.49
CA PHE A 370 14.20 3.19 0.28
C PHE A 370 14.20 2.94 1.80
N GLY A 371 13.67 1.80 2.24
CA GLY A 371 13.67 1.41 3.66
C GLY A 371 14.99 0.78 4.13
N ASN A 372 15.58 -0.07 3.32
CA ASN A 372 16.82 -0.80 3.62
C ASN A 372 17.69 -0.99 2.36
N PRO A 373 18.51 0.01 2.00
CA PRO A 373 19.33 -0.02 0.79
C PRO A 373 20.30 -1.19 0.77
N ASN A 374 20.37 -1.92 -0.36
CA ASN A 374 21.19 -3.11 -0.55
C ASN A 374 21.95 -3.05 -1.87
N GLN A 375 23.28 -3.18 -1.82
CA GLN A 375 24.15 -3.13 -2.99
C GLN A 375 23.88 -4.28 -3.97
N GLU A 376 23.61 -5.50 -3.47
CA GLU A 376 23.33 -6.66 -4.32
C GLU A 376 22.11 -6.44 -5.22
N TYR A 377 21.04 -5.81 -4.68
CA TYR A 377 19.88 -5.45 -5.47
C TYR A 377 20.23 -4.42 -6.55
N ILE A 378 21.00 -3.39 -6.19
CA ILE A 378 21.44 -2.34 -7.12
C ILE A 378 22.25 -2.96 -8.24
N ASP A 379 23.25 -3.82 -7.92
CA ASP A 379 24.10 -4.48 -8.91
C ASP A 379 23.31 -5.38 -9.86
N LYS A 380 22.25 -5.99 -9.35
CA LYS A 380 21.40 -6.90 -10.13
C LYS A 380 20.46 -6.17 -11.10
N TYR A 381 19.85 -5.06 -10.68
CA TYR A 381 18.75 -4.44 -11.39
C TYR A 381 19.01 -3.05 -11.93
N ALA A 382 20.00 -2.30 -11.40
CA ALA A 382 20.37 -1.00 -11.95
C ALA A 382 21.12 -1.13 -13.27
N GLY A 383 20.92 -0.18 -14.17
CA GLY A 383 21.72 -0.05 -15.41
C GLY A 383 23.17 0.27 -15.11
N ASP A 384 24.11 -0.20 -15.96
CA ASP A 384 25.56 -0.10 -15.71
C ASP A 384 26.05 1.34 -15.47
N ALA A 385 25.50 2.32 -16.18
CA ALA A 385 25.81 3.74 -15.99
C ALA A 385 25.39 4.31 -14.63
N SER A 386 24.53 3.60 -13.89
CA SER A 386 23.94 4.09 -12.65
C SER A 386 24.48 3.41 -11.39
N LYS A 387 25.20 2.28 -11.51
CA LYS A 387 25.56 1.44 -10.35
C LYS A 387 26.48 2.13 -9.35
N SER A 388 27.50 2.86 -9.86
CA SER A 388 28.41 3.57 -8.97
C SER A 388 27.73 4.76 -8.30
N GLY A 389 27.72 4.77 -6.98
CA GLY A 389 27.17 5.87 -6.19
C GLY A 389 25.66 5.82 -5.92
N LEU A 390 24.91 4.78 -6.35
CA LEU A 390 23.49 4.68 -6.03
C LEU A 390 23.23 4.33 -4.56
N LEU A 391 24.00 3.43 -3.97
CA LEU A 391 23.82 3.06 -2.56
C LEU A 391 23.90 4.26 -1.61
N PRO A 392 24.89 5.17 -1.70
CA PRO A 392 24.92 6.41 -0.94
C PRO A 392 23.69 7.29 -1.18
N LYS A 393 23.21 7.39 -2.44
CA LYS A 393 22.02 8.17 -2.76
C LYS A 393 20.76 7.60 -2.10
N PHE A 394 20.54 6.28 -2.15
CA PHE A 394 19.44 5.65 -1.43
C PHE A 394 19.52 5.87 0.09
N LYS A 395 20.72 5.76 0.67
CA LYS A 395 20.94 6.06 2.09
C LYS A 395 20.59 7.51 2.41
N LYS A 396 21.03 8.47 1.58
CA LYS A 396 20.69 9.87 1.75
C LYS A 396 19.19 10.10 1.67
N VAL A 397 18.51 9.54 0.65
CA VAL A 397 17.03 9.64 0.54
C VAL A 397 16.35 9.04 1.77
N LYS A 398 16.81 7.89 2.27
CA LYS A 398 16.28 7.29 3.49
C LYS A 398 16.40 8.23 4.68
N GLU A 399 17.59 8.78 4.92
CA GLU A 399 17.86 9.68 6.04
C GLU A 399 17.03 10.95 5.97
N GLU A 400 16.89 11.52 4.78
CA GLU A 400 16.21 12.80 4.59
C GLU A 400 14.69 12.69 4.48
N ALA A 401 14.18 11.62 3.86
CA ALA A 401 12.76 11.46 3.58
C ALA A 401 12.01 10.58 4.58
N PHE A 402 12.70 9.60 5.21
CA PHE A 402 12.03 8.49 5.89
C PHE A 402 12.54 8.21 7.31
N THR A 403 13.42 9.06 7.85
CA THR A 403 13.85 8.96 9.26
C THR A 403 13.07 9.98 10.08
N TYR A 404 12.21 9.49 10.98
CA TYR A 404 11.38 10.24 11.91
C TYR A 404 11.73 9.88 13.36
#